data_2dbae748999bef3190ca9be1531bab4c
#
_entry.id   2dbae748999bef3190ca9be1531bab4c
#
_cell.length_a   1.000
_cell.length_b   1.000
_cell.length_c   1.000
_cell.angle_alpha   90.00
_cell.angle_beta   90.00
_cell.angle_gamma   90.00
#
_symmetry.space_group_name_H-M   'P 1'
#
loop_
_entity.id
_entity.type
_entity.pdbx_description
1 polymer ?
#
loop_
_entity_poly.entity_id
_entity_poly.type
_entity_poly.pdbx_seq_one_letter_code
_entity_poly.pdbx_strand_id
1 'polypeptide(L)'
;MASLQDKLRQLEEATATSQTAFHEAEYNLKKATESLDVAKAKLKALSPEAQEALQVNDTELPELLEAKMTAQIEFDEAKKRYETNQRYVDLLKEKIAK
;
A
#
# COMPACT_ATOMS: atom_id res chain seq x y z
N MET A 1 -28.81 -8.18 -21.78
CA MET A 1 -27.87 -7.08 -21.45
C MET A 1 -27.96 -6.74 -19.99
N ALA A 2 -26.80 -6.43 -19.36
CA ALA A 2 -26.81 -6.02 -17.97
C ALA A 2 -27.43 -4.61 -17.83
N SER A 3 -28.30 -4.43 -16.87
CA SER A 3 -28.86 -3.12 -16.56
C SER A 3 -27.84 -2.23 -15.88
N LEU A 4 -28.13 -0.93 -15.75
CA LEU A 4 -27.26 -0.02 -15.02
C LEU A 4 -27.13 -0.42 -13.55
N GLN A 5 -28.23 -0.95 -12.95
CA GLN A 5 -28.20 -1.44 -11.58
C GLN A 5 -27.28 -2.66 -11.43
N ASP A 6 -27.28 -3.57 -12.41
CA ASP A 6 -26.40 -4.74 -12.40
C ASP A 6 -24.93 -4.31 -12.50
N LYS A 7 -24.64 -3.33 -13.37
CA LYS A 7 -23.29 -2.76 -13.50
C LYS A 7 -22.86 -2.08 -12.22
N LEU A 8 -23.77 -1.33 -11.58
CA LEU A 8 -23.48 -0.68 -10.31
C LEU A 8 -23.14 -1.70 -9.23
N ARG A 9 -23.91 -2.78 -9.12
CA ARG A 9 -23.66 -3.83 -8.13
C ARG A 9 -22.28 -4.47 -8.36
N GLN A 10 -21.94 -4.80 -9.60
CA GLN A 10 -20.64 -5.36 -9.95
C GLN A 10 -19.51 -4.42 -9.59
N LEU A 11 -19.72 -3.14 -9.86
CA LEU A 11 -18.71 -2.10 -9.55
C LEU A 11 -18.57 -1.89 -8.04
N GLU A 12 -19.67 -1.95 -7.30
CA GLU A 12 -19.63 -1.87 -5.84
C GLU A 12 -18.88 -3.06 -5.23
N GLU A 13 -19.06 -4.26 -5.79
CA GLU A 13 -18.31 -5.45 -5.37
C GLU A 13 -16.81 -5.28 -5.66
N ALA A 14 -16.47 -4.77 -6.85
CA ALA A 14 -15.08 -4.49 -7.22
C ALA A 14 -14.47 -3.41 -6.32
N THR A 15 -15.26 -2.41 -5.94
CA THR A 15 -14.83 -1.35 -5.04
C THR A 15 -14.56 -1.90 -3.65
N ALA A 16 -15.42 -2.78 -3.14
CA ALA A 16 -15.21 -3.42 -1.83
C ALA A 16 -13.93 -4.26 -1.82
N THR A 17 -13.67 -5.00 -2.91
CA THR A 17 -12.42 -5.77 -3.05
C THR A 17 -11.21 -4.84 -3.09
N SER A 18 -11.31 -3.72 -3.82
CA SER A 18 -10.25 -2.71 -3.89
C SER A 18 -9.99 -2.07 -2.54
N GLN A 19 -11.04 -1.83 -1.77
CA GLN A 19 -10.93 -1.26 -0.42
C GLN A 19 -10.16 -2.19 0.50
N THR A 20 -10.47 -3.49 0.46
CA THR A 20 -9.75 -4.49 1.25
C THR A 20 -8.27 -4.52 0.86
N ALA A 21 -7.98 -4.54 -0.44
CA ALA A 21 -6.60 -4.51 -0.94
C ALA A 21 -5.87 -3.23 -0.51
N PHE A 22 -6.56 -2.10 -0.52
CA PHE A 22 -6.02 -0.82 -0.07
C PHE A 22 -5.64 -0.86 1.41
N HIS A 23 -6.53 -1.37 2.26
CA HIS A 23 -6.26 -1.48 3.70
C HIS A 23 -5.13 -2.47 4.00
N GLU A 24 -5.04 -3.58 3.27
CA GLU A 24 -3.93 -4.52 3.41
C GLU A 24 -2.61 -3.89 3.01
N ALA A 25 -2.60 -3.14 1.90
CA ALA A 25 -1.39 -2.45 1.43
C ALA A 25 -0.96 -1.36 2.41
N GLU A 26 -1.90 -0.64 3.01
CA GLU A 26 -1.63 0.35 4.05
C GLU A 26 -0.98 -0.29 5.27
N TYR A 27 -1.53 -1.42 5.71
CA TYR A 27 -0.97 -2.18 6.84
C TYR A 27 0.45 -2.67 6.53
N ASN A 28 0.67 -3.21 5.34
CA ASN A 28 1.97 -3.72 4.92
C ASN A 28 3.00 -2.58 4.85
N LEU A 29 2.61 -1.42 4.36
CA LEU A 29 3.48 -0.24 4.31
C LEU A 29 3.85 0.22 5.71
N LYS A 30 2.89 0.26 6.61
CA LYS A 30 3.12 0.63 8.01
C LYS A 30 4.12 -0.32 8.67
N LYS A 31 3.95 -1.64 8.46
CA LYS A 31 4.85 -2.66 9.00
C LYS A 31 6.26 -2.53 8.43
N ALA A 32 6.36 -2.33 7.12
CA ALA A 32 7.67 -2.16 6.47
C ALA A 32 8.38 -0.90 6.97
N THR A 33 7.65 0.19 7.17
CA THR A 33 8.19 1.44 7.70
C THR A 33 8.68 1.27 9.13
N GLU A 34 7.89 0.61 9.98
CA GLU A 34 8.28 0.34 11.38
C GLU A 34 9.54 -0.53 11.45
N SER A 35 9.62 -1.59 10.64
CA SER A 35 10.77 -2.46 10.60
C SER A 35 12.04 -1.71 10.19
N LEU A 36 11.92 -0.85 9.19
CA LEU A 36 13.04 -0.02 8.73
C LEU A 36 13.48 0.97 9.81
N ASP A 37 12.53 1.63 10.48
CA ASP A 37 12.83 2.59 11.55
C ASP A 37 13.52 1.92 12.73
N VAL A 38 13.09 0.72 13.11
CA VAL A 38 13.73 -0.06 14.17
C VAL A 38 15.16 -0.41 13.79
N ALA A 39 15.39 -0.86 12.56
CA ALA A 39 16.72 -1.22 12.08
C ALA A 39 17.65 -0.01 12.07
N LYS A 40 17.15 1.16 11.60
CA LYS A 40 17.92 2.41 11.62
C LYS A 40 18.29 2.85 13.05
N ALA A 41 17.33 2.72 13.98
CA ALA A 41 17.56 3.08 15.37
C ALA A 41 18.63 2.19 16.01
N LYS A 42 18.60 0.89 15.73
CA LYS A 42 19.61 -0.07 16.20
C LYS A 42 20.98 0.27 15.66
N LEU A 43 21.05 0.65 14.37
CA LEU A 43 22.31 1.03 13.74
C LEU A 43 22.90 2.29 14.39
N LYS A 44 22.06 3.30 14.64
CA LYS A 44 22.50 4.56 15.29
C LYS A 44 23.00 4.35 16.72
N ALA A 45 22.50 3.31 17.40
CA ALA A 45 22.92 3.00 18.77
C ALA A 45 24.30 2.35 18.84
N LEU A 46 24.87 1.93 17.71
CA LEU A 46 26.19 1.31 17.65
C LEU A 46 27.30 2.33 17.58
N SER A 47 28.53 1.92 17.94
CA SER A 47 29.71 2.78 17.77
C SER A 47 29.96 3.05 16.29
N PRO A 48 30.66 4.15 15.94
CA PRO A 48 30.98 4.42 14.53
C PRO A 48 31.71 3.28 13.83
N GLU A 49 32.61 2.59 14.53
CA GLU A 49 33.35 1.45 13.98
C GLU A 49 32.40 0.28 13.66
N ALA A 50 31.46 -0.03 14.57
CA ALA A 50 30.48 -1.08 14.38
C ALA A 50 29.51 -0.73 13.26
N GLN A 51 29.09 0.55 13.15
CA GLN A 51 28.25 1.03 12.05
C GLN A 51 28.94 0.83 10.70
N GLU A 52 30.22 1.18 10.60
CA GLU A 52 30.99 1.04 9.37
C GLU A 52 31.11 -0.43 8.97
N ALA A 53 31.41 -1.31 9.94
CA ALA A 53 31.53 -2.74 9.69
C ALA A 53 30.21 -3.33 9.18
N LEU A 54 29.05 -2.90 9.74
CA LEU A 54 27.75 -3.37 9.32
C LEU A 54 27.37 -2.87 7.93
N GLN A 55 27.72 -1.62 7.60
CA GLN A 55 27.43 -1.07 6.27
C GLN A 55 28.09 -1.87 5.16
N VAL A 56 29.26 -2.45 5.42
CA VAL A 56 29.99 -3.25 4.44
C VAL A 56 29.43 -4.66 4.34
N ASN A 57 28.98 -5.25 5.47
CA ASN A 57 28.65 -6.67 5.56
C ASN A 57 27.16 -6.99 5.74
N ASP A 58 26.34 -5.99 6.13
CA ASP A 58 24.93 -6.21 6.44
C ASP A 58 24.06 -6.02 5.21
N THR A 59 23.19 -6.97 4.94
CA THR A 59 22.21 -6.91 3.85
C THR A 59 20.81 -6.58 4.37
N GLU A 60 20.59 -6.57 5.69
CA GLU A 60 19.28 -6.35 6.29
C GLU A 60 18.70 -4.98 5.96
N LEU A 61 19.49 -3.92 6.12
CA LEU A 61 19.00 -2.56 5.89
C LEU A 61 18.60 -2.32 4.42
N PRO A 62 19.43 -2.70 3.42
CA PRO A 62 19.01 -2.62 2.03
C PRO A 62 17.76 -3.43 1.71
N GLU A 63 17.61 -4.63 2.29
CA GLU A 63 16.43 -5.47 2.09
C GLU A 63 15.18 -4.82 2.67
N LEU A 64 15.28 -4.23 3.86
CA LEU A 64 14.17 -3.52 4.50
C LEU A 64 13.77 -2.27 3.71
N LEU A 65 14.74 -1.57 3.18
CA LEU A 65 14.49 -0.39 2.34
C LEU A 65 13.76 -0.79 1.07
N GLU A 66 14.19 -1.86 0.42
CA GLU A 66 13.53 -2.41 -0.77
C GLU A 66 12.10 -2.86 -0.46
N ALA A 67 11.89 -3.54 0.68
CA ALA A 67 10.57 -3.96 1.12
C ALA A 67 9.64 -2.76 1.33
N LYS A 68 10.15 -1.67 1.91
CA LYS A 68 9.38 -0.44 2.08
C LYS A 68 9.02 0.19 0.75
N MET A 69 9.96 0.23 -0.19
CA MET A 69 9.72 0.77 -1.54
C MET A 69 8.65 -0.02 -2.27
N THR A 70 8.72 -1.35 -2.21
CA THR A 70 7.72 -2.24 -2.81
C THR A 70 6.35 -2.02 -2.17
N ALA A 71 6.30 -1.94 -0.83
CA ALA A 71 5.06 -1.71 -0.11
C ALA A 71 4.46 -0.35 -0.46
N GLN A 72 5.29 0.68 -0.67
CA GLN A 72 4.83 2.01 -1.06
C GLN A 72 4.20 1.99 -2.46
N ILE A 73 4.82 1.28 -3.40
CA ILE A 73 4.29 1.14 -4.76
C ILE A 73 2.94 0.42 -4.73
N GLU A 74 2.86 -0.69 -4.00
CA GLU A 74 1.63 -1.45 -3.86
C GLU A 74 0.51 -0.63 -3.20
N PHE A 75 0.85 0.16 -2.19
CA PHE A 75 -0.08 1.07 -1.53
C PHE A 75 -0.61 2.12 -2.51
N ASP A 76 0.27 2.77 -3.25
CA ASP A 76 -0.11 3.82 -4.21
C ASP A 76 -1.02 3.25 -5.31
N GLU A 77 -0.71 2.06 -5.82
CA GLU A 77 -1.52 1.38 -6.84
C GLU A 77 -2.89 0.97 -6.29
N ALA A 78 -2.93 0.39 -5.09
CA ALA A 78 -4.18 -0.02 -4.46
C ALA A 78 -5.07 1.17 -4.14
N LYS A 79 -4.49 2.26 -3.66
CA LYS A 79 -5.19 3.50 -3.38
C LYS A 79 -5.83 4.07 -4.64
N LYS A 80 -5.05 4.13 -5.71
CA LYS A 80 -5.52 4.65 -7.01
C LYS A 80 -6.67 3.81 -7.55
N ARG A 81 -6.56 2.50 -7.46
CA ARG A 81 -7.62 1.58 -7.93
C ARG A 81 -8.90 1.77 -7.12
N TYR A 82 -8.79 1.86 -5.80
CA TYR A 82 -9.93 2.08 -4.93
C TYR A 82 -10.61 3.42 -5.23
N GLU A 83 -9.84 4.50 -5.32
CA GLU A 83 -10.37 5.83 -5.61
C GLU A 83 -11.05 5.89 -6.98
N THR A 84 -10.46 5.23 -7.97
CA THR A 84 -11.02 5.16 -9.33
C THR A 84 -12.35 4.41 -9.32
N ASN A 85 -12.41 3.26 -8.65
CA ASN A 85 -13.63 2.47 -8.56
C ASN A 85 -14.73 3.23 -7.81
N GLN A 86 -14.38 3.91 -6.72
CA GLN A 86 -15.32 4.71 -5.95
C GLN A 86 -15.89 5.86 -6.79
N ARG A 87 -15.05 6.50 -7.57
CA ARG A 87 -15.47 7.55 -8.47
C ARG A 87 -16.47 7.06 -9.52
N TYR A 88 -16.23 5.88 -10.09
CA TYR A 88 -17.15 5.29 -11.05
C TYR A 88 -18.47 4.88 -10.40
N VAL A 89 -18.44 4.37 -9.18
CA VAL A 89 -19.65 4.07 -8.42
C VAL A 89 -20.48 5.34 -8.25
N ASP A 90 -19.86 6.44 -7.84
CA ASP A 90 -20.55 7.72 -7.64
C ASP A 90 -21.16 8.25 -8.93
N LEU A 91 -20.41 8.19 -10.04
CA LEU A 91 -20.90 8.62 -11.35
C LEU A 91 -22.08 7.76 -11.82
N LEU A 92 -22.02 6.46 -11.60
CA LEU A 92 -23.08 5.56 -12.02
C LEU A 92 -24.34 5.75 -11.18
N LYS A 93 -24.20 5.96 -9.88
CA LYS A 93 -25.32 6.30 -8.99
C LYS A 93 -26.00 7.58 -9.42
N GLU A 94 -25.22 8.58 -9.76
CA GLU A 94 -25.73 9.86 -10.26
C GLU A 94 -26.52 9.67 -11.54
N LYS A 95 -26.02 8.84 -12.45
CA LYS A 95 -26.68 8.56 -13.72
C LYS A 95 -27.99 7.79 -13.51
N ILE A 96 -28.03 6.86 -12.59
CA ILE A 96 -29.24 6.09 -12.26
C ILE A 96 -30.29 6.99 -11.62
N ALA A 97 -29.87 7.93 -10.76
CA ALA A 97 -30.78 8.85 -10.07
C ALA A 97 -31.48 9.83 -11.01
N LYS A 98 -30.93 10.05 -12.20
CA LYS A 98 -31.58 10.89 -13.23
C LYS A 98 -32.49 10.02 -14.08
#